data_95ea8379eb8226d5ef8dc6ce6d008430
#
_entry.id   95ea8379eb8226d5ef8dc6ce6d008430
#
_cell.length_a   1.000
_cell.length_b   1.000
_cell.length_c   1.000
_cell.angle_alpha   90.00
_cell.angle_beta   90.00
_cell.angle_gamma   90.00
#
_symmetry.space_group_name_H-M   'P 1'
#
loop_
_entity.id
_entity.type
_entity.pdbx_description
1 polymer ?
#
loop_
_entity_poly.entity_id
_entity_poly.type
_entity_poly.pdbx_seq_one_letter_code
_entity_poly.pdbx_strand_id
1 'polypeptide(L)'
;MGEFKVELYANFGTGEPWVARLMLGLQDLVYAIPAFGETRDEFMNEMGEVFESLGMAFEELRTLGKRTAEAAPALDISRSYASLYGYLWTAYKDRFQAATKARGLDIGFLYQKDAAFEKRAAELVADRPELSDLVDLMRRDRQEFQKALAWYRNTHLEHRTGDPDPRVASFHRLDSAETMFENVWQAMEDYVAMYVVANLPPALQLEEIPENERDPIVPKRFRFVLLQVPTVSE
;
A
#
# COMPACT_ATOMS: atom_id res chain seq x y z
N MET A 1 11.62 -0.77 -35.79
CA MET A 1 10.40 -1.43 -35.26
C MET A 1 10.08 -0.73 -33.99
N GLY A 2 8.89 -0.14 -33.88
CA GLY A 2 8.50 0.61 -32.69
C GLY A 2 8.18 -0.31 -31.52
N GLU A 3 8.57 0.11 -30.35
CA GLU A 3 8.19 -0.49 -29.07
C GLU A 3 6.68 -0.27 -28.88
N PHE A 4 5.89 -1.33 -28.75
CA PHE A 4 4.48 -1.22 -28.45
C PHE A 4 4.31 -1.08 -26.94
N LYS A 5 3.86 0.09 -26.49
CA LYS A 5 3.47 0.33 -25.10
C LYS A 5 1.97 0.15 -24.97
N VAL A 6 1.56 -0.74 -24.08
CA VAL A 6 0.15 -0.94 -23.73
C VAL A 6 -0.10 -0.22 -22.41
N GLU A 7 -0.83 0.88 -22.48
CA GLU A 7 -1.30 1.56 -21.27
C GLU A 7 -2.73 1.13 -21.00
N LEU A 8 -2.99 0.69 -19.78
CA LEU A 8 -4.31 0.29 -19.34
C LEU A 8 -4.95 1.43 -18.57
N TYR A 9 -6.09 1.89 -19.04
CA TYR A 9 -6.86 2.97 -18.42
C TYR A 9 -8.12 2.41 -17.80
N ALA A 10 -8.27 2.60 -16.49
CA ALA A 10 -9.52 2.36 -15.81
C ALA A 10 -10.20 3.71 -15.50
N ASN A 11 -11.47 3.83 -15.83
CA ASN A 11 -12.21 5.08 -15.67
C ASN A 11 -13.04 5.04 -14.37
N PHE A 12 -12.39 5.27 -13.24
CA PHE A 12 -13.08 5.43 -11.96
C PHE A 12 -13.06 6.89 -11.54
N GLY A 13 -14.23 7.51 -11.57
CA GLY A 13 -14.41 8.88 -11.13
C GLY A 13 -14.33 9.03 -9.61
N THR A 14 -13.16 8.91 -9.03
CA THR A 14 -12.93 9.31 -7.64
C THR A 14 -12.37 10.73 -7.65
N GLY A 15 -13.01 11.64 -6.93
CA GLY A 15 -12.54 13.02 -6.80
C GLY A 15 -11.28 13.19 -5.97
N GLU A 16 -10.72 12.09 -5.43
CA GLU A 16 -9.54 12.12 -4.56
C GLU A 16 -8.35 11.44 -5.25
N PRO A 17 -7.32 12.21 -5.67
CA PRO A 17 -6.21 11.72 -6.50
C PRO A 17 -5.47 10.52 -5.91
N TRP A 18 -5.33 10.49 -4.57
CA TRP A 18 -4.59 9.45 -3.87
C TRP A 18 -5.31 8.11 -3.88
N VAL A 19 -6.57 8.10 -3.48
CA VAL A 19 -7.40 6.89 -3.48
C VAL A 19 -7.61 6.43 -4.92
N ALA A 20 -7.82 7.37 -5.86
CA ALA A 20 -7.95 7.07 -7.28
C ALA A 20 -6.70 6.40 -7.84
N ARG A 21 -5.51 6.89 -7.51
CA ARG A 21 -4.24 6.32 -7.99
C ARG A 21 -4.06 4.88 -7.54
N LEU A 22 -4.30 4.59 -6.24
CA LEU A 22 -4.19 3.25 -5.72
C LEU A 22 -5.23 2.31 -6.37
N MET A 23 -6.49 2.73 -6.42
CA MET A 23 -7.56 1.94 -7.04
C MET A 23 -7.28 1.63 -8.51
N LEU A 24 -6.94 2.64 -9.29
CA LEU A 24 -6.72 2.51 -10.73
C LEU A 24 -5.46 1.72 -11.03
N GLY A 25 -4.37 2.02 -10.33
CA GLY A 25 -3.11 1.30 -10.47
C GLY A 25 -3.26 -0.19 -10.14
N LEU A 26 -3.85 -0.51 -9.01
CA LEU A 26 -4.08 -1.90 -8.60
C LEU A 26 -5.06 -2.64 -9.50
N GLN A 27 -6.14 -1.99 -9.92
CA GLN A 27 -7.12 -2.60 -10.78
C GLN A 27 -6.54 -2.92 -12.15
N ASP A 28 -5.83 -1.98 -12.76
CA ASP A 28 -5.15 -2.26 -14.03
C ASP A 28 -4.17 -3.42 -13.91
N LEU A 29 -3.37 -3.47 -12.83
CA LEU A 29 -2.45 -4.56 -12.56
C LEU A 29 -3.18 -5.92 -12.40
N VAL A 30 -4.26 -5.93 -11.67
CA VAL A 30 -5.02 -7.16 -11.35
C VAL A 30 -5.78 -7.67 -12.57
N TYR A 31 -6.43 -6.80 -13.33
CA TYR A 31 -7.24 -7.21 -14.48
C TYR A 31 -6.41 -7.54 -15.74
N ALA A 32 -5.22 -6.96 -15.87
CA ALA A 32 -4.34 -7.26 -17.00
C ALA A 32 -3.68 -8.65 -16.92
N ILE A 33 -3.64 -9.28 -15.73
CA ILE A 33 -2.83 -10.48 -15.51
C ILE A 33 -3.69 -11.72 -15.34
N PRO A 34 -3.57 -12.69 -16.29
CA PRO A 34 -4.28 -13.97 -16.18
C PRO A 34 -3.99 -14.74 -14.87
N ALA A 35 -2.80 -14.51 -14.27
CA ALA A 35 -2.41 -15.17 -13.02
C ALA A 35 -3.34 -14.87 -11.84
N PHE A 36 -4.12 -13.79 -11.87
CA PHE A 36 -5.13 -13.53 -10.85
C PHE A 36 -6.38 -14.41 -10.98
N GLY A 37 -6.67 -14.98 -12.17
CA GLY A 37 -7.66 -16.04 -12.38
C GLY A 37 -8.97 -15.89 -11.60
N GLU A 38 -9.44 -16.99 -11.05
CA GLU A 38 -10.71 -17.08 -10.32
C GLU A 38 -10.76 -16.29 -8.99
N THR A 39 -9.62 -16.02 -8.38
CA THR A 39 -9.55 -15.28 -7.09
C THR A 39 -9.46 -13.76 -7.27
N ARG A 40 -9.57 -13.28 -8.53
CA ARG A 40 -9.52 -11.84 -8.84
C ARG A 40 -10.62 -11.06 -8.15
N ASP A 41 -11.84 -11.54 -8.25
CA ASP A 41 -13.01 -10.84 -7.69
C ASP A 41 -12.96 -10.83 -6.16
N GLU A 42 -12.51 -11.93 -5.53
CA GLU A 42 -12.28 -11.99 -4.09
C GLU A 42 -11.23 -10.97 -3.65
N PHE A 43 -10.08 -10.92 -4.33
CA PHE A 43 -9.05 -9.94 -4.06
C PHE A 43 -9.56 -8.49 -4.22
N MET A 44 -10.30 -8.20 -5.29
CA MET A 44 -10.83 -6.86 -5.54
C MET A 44 -11.91 -6.46 -4.54
N ASN A 45 -12.71 -7.39 -4.05
CA ASN A 45 -13.68 -7.15 -2.98
C ASN A 45 -12.96 -6.77 -1.66
N GLU A 46 -11.93 -7.53 -1.27
CA GLU A 46 -11.12 -7.20 -0.10
C GLU A 46 -10.39 -5.86 -0.27
N MET A 47 -9.90 -5.57 -1.47
CA MET A 47 -9.30 -4.26 -1.77
C MET A 47 -10.31 -3.11 -1.70
N GLY A 48 -11.60 -3.36 -1.94
CA GLY A 48 -12.67 -2.39 -1.71
C GLY A 48 -12.70 -1.90 -0.26
N GLU A 49 -12.58 -2.82 0.70
CA GLU A 49 -12.51 -2.50 2.13
C GLU A 49 -11.22 -1.73 2.51
N VAL A 50 -10.11 -2.04 1.81
CA VAL A 50 -8.86 -1.26 1.95
C VAL A 50 -9.08 0.17 1.50
N PHE A 51 -9.71 0.38 0.34
CA PHE A 51 -9.99 1.71 -0.22
C PHE A 51 -10.93 2.52 0.67
N GLU A 52 -11.95 1.90 1.23
CA GLU A 52 -12.83 2.56 2.19
C GLU A 52 -12.05 3.05 3.41
N SER A 53 -11.24 2.19 4.02
CA SER A 53 -10.42 2.54 5.19
C SER A 53 -9.39 3.64 4.87
N LEU A 54 -8.77 3.60 3.68
CA LEU A 54 -7.85 4.66 3.24
C LEU A 54 -8.59 5.97 2.94
N GLY A 55 -9.79 5.90 2.37
CA GLY A 55 -10.64 7.07 2.16
C GLY A 55 -10.99 7.76 3.48
N MET A 56 -11.35 6.99 4.51
CA MET A 56 -11.59 7.52 5.86
C MET A 56 -10.32 8.12 6.47
N ALA A 57 -9.17 7.49 6.29
CA ALA A 57 -7.87 8.04 6.74
C ALA A 57 -7.57 9.36 6.05
N PHE A 58 -7.81 9.46 4.75
CA PHE A 58 -7.58 10.67 3.97
C PHE A 58 -8.48 11.84 4.40
N GLU A 59 -9.77 11.57 4.61
CA GLU A 59 -10.71 12.58 5.12
C GLU A 59 -10.35 13.06 6.52
N GLU A 60 -9.86 12.16 7.38
CA GLU A 60 -9.39 12.56 8.71
C GLU A 60 -8.10 13.39 8.62
N LEU A 61 -7.19 13.07 7.70
CA LEU A 61 -5.98 13.86 7.45
C LEU A 61 -6.35 15.30 7.00
N ARG A 62 -7.32 15.45 6.08
CA ARG A 62 -7.84 16.74 5.65
C ARG A 62 -8.48 17.53 6.80
N THR A 63 -9.25 16.84 7.62
CA THR A 63 -9.90 17.41 8.81
C THR A 63 -8.85 17.87 9.82
N LEU A 64 -7.80 17.10 10.02
CA LEU A 64 -6.67 17.42 10.88
C LEU A 64 -5.97 18.68 10.40
N GLY A 65 -5.69 18.80 9.10
CA GLY A 65 -5.11 20.02 8.51
C GLY A 65 -5.95 21.26 8.79
N LYS A 66 -7.28 21.19 8.60
CA LYS A 66 -8.21 22.29 8.92
C LYS A 66 -8.20 22.64 10.41
N ARG A 67 -8.36 21.64 11.28
CA ARG A 67 -8.36 21.83 12.75
C ARG A 67 -7.07 22.45 13.25
N THR A 68 -5.93 22.07 12.68
CA THR A 68 -4.63 22.64 13.02
C THR A 68 -4.54 24.10 12.58
N ALA A 69 -4.98 24.45 11.37
CA ALA A 69 -5.00 25.81 10.85
C ALA A 69 -5.94 26.73 11.64
N GLU A 70 -7.07 26.20 12.12
CA GLU A 70 -8.08 26.93 12.90
C GLU A 70 -7.76 27.00 14.40
N ALA A 71 -6.62 26.45 14.85
CA ALA A 71 -6.24 26.34 16.26
C ALA A 71 -7.35 25.68 17.12
N ALA A 72 -7.96 24.62 16.62
CA ALA A 72 -9.01 23.88 17.30
C ALA A 72 -8.54 23.33 18.67
N PRO A 73 -9.46 22.99 19.59
CA PRO A 73 -9.11 22.43 20.88
C PRO A 73 -8.17 21.22 20.77
N ALA A 74 -7.14 21.18 21.62
CA ALA A 74 -6.11 20.12 21.58
C ALA A 74 -6.70 18.70 21.65
N LEU A 75 -7.82 18.53 22.36
CA LEU A 75 -8.51 17.24 22.47
C LEU A 75 -9.08 16.80 21.09
N ASP A 76 -9.62 17.72 20.30
CA ASP A 76 -10.20 17.40 19.00
C ASP A 76 -9.10 17.08 17.98
N ILE A 77 -7.99 17.81 18.03
CA ILE A 77 -6.79 17.51 17.23
C ILE A 77 -6.25 16.12 17.59
N SER A 78 -6.11 15.82 18.90
CA SER A 78 -5.64 14.49 19.36
C SER A 78 -6.56 13.34 18.91
N ARG A 79 -7.87 13.56 18.89
CA ARG A 79 -8.83 12.58 18.39
C ARG A 79 -8.67 12.33 16.89
N SER A 80 -8.43 13.39 16.10
CA SER A 80 -8.17 13.26 14.68
C SER A 80 -6.92 12.41 14.39
N TYR A 81 -5.83 12.62 15.12
CA TYR A 81 -4.65 11.75 15.00
C TYR A 81 -4.97 10.30 15.34
N ALA A 82 -5.70 10.06 16.43
CA ALA A 82 -6.08 8.72 16.83
C ALA A 82 -6.94 8.00 15.77
N SER A 83 -7.91 8.71 15.19
CA SER A 83 -8.76 8.19 14.12
C SER A 83 -7.95 7.90 12.86
N LEU A 84 -7.11 8.82 12.41
CA LEU A 84 -6.24 8.66 11.25
C LEU A 84 -5.37 7.40 11.36
N TYR A 85 -4.61 7.27 12.43
CA TYR A 85 -3.73 6.11 12.63
C TYR A 85 -4.52 4.80 12.82
N GLY A 86 -5.73 4.87 13.40
CA GLY A 86 -6.65 3.74 13.48
C GLY A 86 -7.08 3.26 12.10
N TYR A 87 -7.49 4.16 11.22
CA TYR A 87 -7.87 3.83 9.84
C TYR A 87 -6.69 3.31 9.01
N LEU A 88 -5.51 3.91 9.15
CA LEU A 88 -4.29 3.43 8.48
C LEU A 88 -3.92 2.00 8.93
N TRP A 89 -4.03 1.73 10.24
CA TRP A 89 -3.81 0.39 10.76
C TRP A 89 -4.82 -0.62 10.19
N THR A 90 -6.10 -0.27 10.20
CA THR A 90 -7.17 -1.12 9.67
C THR A 90 -6.94 -1.40 8.18
N ALA A 91 -6.66 -0.37 7.37
CA ALA A 91 -6.38 -0.52 5.96
C ALA A 91 -5.21 -1.48 5.71
N TYR A 92 -4.09 -1.25 6.37
CA TYR A 92 -2.85 -1.97 6.09
C TYR A 92 -2.81 -3.36 6.72
N LYS A 93 -3.12 -3.46 8.03
CA LYS A 93 -2.99 -4.73 8.73
C LYS A 93 -4.20 -5.64 8.56
N ASP A 94 -5.41 -5.11 8.71
CA ASP A 94 -6.57 -5.99 8.79
C ASP A 94 -7.12 -6.27 7.38
N ARG A 95 -7.25 -5.24 6.53
CA ARG A 95 -7.87 -5.37 5.20
C ARG A 95 -6.88 -5.77 4.11
N PHE A 96 -5.73 -5.10 4.02
CA PHE A 96 -4.75 -5.46 2.99
C PHE A 96 -4.14 -6.86 3.22
N GLN A 97 -3.95 -7.26 4.48
CA GLN A 97 -3.55 -8.64 4.79
C GLN A 97 -4.61 -9.66 4.32
N ALA A 98 -5.91 -9.36 4.48
CA ALA A 98 -6.97 -10.22 3.98
C ALA A 98 -6.93 -10.32 2.45
N ALA A 99 -6.79 -9.20 1.76
CA ALA A 99 -6.67 -9.15 0.31
C ALA A 99 -5.48 -9.96 -0.22
N THR A 100 -4.30 -9.80 0.36
CA THR A 100 -3.10 -10.58 -0.05
C THR A 100 -3.25 -12.06 0.27
N LYS A 101 -3.90 -12.41 1.39
CA LYS A 101 -4.16 -13.80 1.77
C LYS A 101 -5.10 -14.51 0.81
N ALA A 102 -6.11 -13.83 0.26
CA ALA A 102 -6.99 -14.35 -0.79
C ALA A 102 -6.18 -14.76 -2.04
N ARG A 103 -4.98 -14.20 -2.23
CA ARG A 103 -4.02 -14.55 -3.30
C ARG A 103 -2.95 -15.56 -2.88
N GLY A 104 -3.08 -16.18 -1.71
CA GLY A 104 -2.09 -17.13 -1.19
C GLY A 104 -0.81 -16.47 -0.66
N LEU A 105 -0.79 -15.15 -0.48
CA LEU A 105 0.30 -14.41 0.12
C LEU A 105 -0.10 -13.92 1.51
N ASP A 106 0.15 -14.74 2.53
CA ASP A 106 -0.10 -14.33 3.91
C ASP A 106 1.05 -13.44 4.41
N ILE A 107 0.81 -12.12 4.43
CA ILE A 107 1.76 -11.14 4.95
C ILE A 107 1.67 -10.91 6.47
N GLY A 108 0.86 -11.70 7.18
CA GLY A 108 0.65 -11.55 8.63
C GLY A 108 1.93 -11.69 9.46
N PHE A 109 2.96 -12.34 8.93
CA PHE A 109 4.27 -12.44 9.57
C PHE A 109 5.01 -11.08 9.67
N LEU A 110 4.62 -10.07 8.91
CA LEU A 110 5.13 -8.71 9.01
C LEU A 110 5.01 -8.13 10.44
N TYR A 111 3.99 -8.55 11.19
CA TYR A 111 3.69 -8.03 12.54
C TYR A 111 4.35 -8.82 13.66
N GLN A 112 5.10 -9.87 13.33
CA GLN A 112 5.81 -10.70 14.30
C GLN A 112 7.11 -10.05 14.76
N LYS A 113 7.70 -10.59 15.85
CA LYS A 113 9.05 -10.19 16.31
C LYS A 113 10.09 -10.47 15.23
N ASP A 114 11.18 -9.71 15.22
CA ASP A 114 12.18 -9.75 14.16
C ASP A 114 12.69 -11.16 13.82
N ALA A 115 13.02 -11.97 14.81
CA ALA A 115 13.48 -13.34 14.57
C ALA A 115 12.42 -14.24 13.91
N ALA A 116 11.15 -14.08 14.27
CA ALA A 116 10.06 -14.83 13.66
C ALA A 116 9.74 -14.31 12.24
N PHE A 117 9.84 -13.02 12.05
CA PHE A 117 9.73 -12.41 10.73
C PHE A 117 10.81 -12.95 9.78
N GLU A 118 12.09 -12.88 10.16
CA GLU A 118 13.17 -13.33 9.29
C GLU A 118 13.09 -14.84 8.98
N LYS A 119 12.65 -15.64 9.94
CA LYS A 119 12.41 -17.07 9.70
C LYS A 119 11.34 -17.28 8.62
N ARG A 120 10.20 -16.60 8.73
CA ARG A 120 9.10 -16.73 7.75
C ARG A 120 9.47 -16.13 6.40
N ALA A 121 10.22 -15.04 6.39
CA ALA A 121 10.74 -14.43 5.18
C ALA A 121 11.68 -15.39 4.42
N ALA A 122 12.57 -16.06 5.14
CA ALA A 122 13.46 -17.05 4.54
C ALA A 122 12.69 -18.29 4.02
N GLU A 123 11.68 -18.77 4.75
CA GLU A 123 10.80 -19.87 4.30
C GLU A 123 10.05 -19.48 3.02
N LEU A 124 9.50 -18.25 2.95
CA LEU A 124 8.79 -17.74 1.79
C LEU A 124 9.69 -17.67 0.55
N VAL A 125 10.91 -17.15 0.69
CA VAL A 125 11.87 -17.07 -0.43
C VAL A 125 12.37 -18.46 -0.85
N ALA A 126 12.53 -19.40 0.09
CA ALA A 126 12.91 -20.76 -0.23
C ALA A 126 11.81 -21.50 -1.04
N ASP A 127 10.55 -21.25 -0.73
CA ASP A 127 9.39 -21.83 -1.43
C ASP A 127 9.09 -21.09 -2.75
N ARG A 128 9.25 -19.77 -2.75
CA ARG A 128 8.95 -18.85 -3.86
C ARG A 128 10.10 -17.87 -4.10
N PRO A 129 11.18 -18.27 -4.76
CA PRO A 129 12.37 -17.43 -4.98
C PRO A 129 12.08 -16.13 -5.74
N GLU A 130 11.06 -16.12 -6.58
CA GLU A 130 10.59 -14.94 -7.32
C GLU A 130 10.06 -13.81 -6.42
N LEU A 131 9.80 -14.09 -5.15
CA LEU A 131 9.35 -13.09 -4.17
C LEU A 131 10.50 -12.47 -3.33
N SER A 132 11.77 -12.73 -3.68
CA SER A 132 12.91 -12.20 -2.91
C SER A 132 12.87 -10.68 -2.78
N ASP A 133 12.61 -9.97 -3.89
CA ASP A 133 12.56 -8.51 -3.91
C ASP A 133 11.38 -7.96 -3.09
N LEU A 134 10.25 -8.66 -3.10
CA LEU A 134 9.11 -8.33 -2.24
C LEU A 134 9.48 -8.47 -0.76
N VAL A 135 10.23 -9.51 -0.39
CA VAL A 135 10.68 -9.70 1.01
C VAL A 135 11.65 -8.60 1.43
N ASP A 136 12.54 -8.15 0.55
CA ASP A 136 13.45 -7.03 0.83
C ASP A 136 12.68 -5.71 1.01
N LEU A 137 11.66 -5.48 0.21
CA LEU A 137 10.71 -4.39 0.38
C LEU A 137 10.03 -4.45 1.77
N MET A 138 9.54 -5.63 2.16
CA MET A 138 8.94 -5.85 3.48
C MET A 138 9.91 -5.54 4.63
N ARG A 139 11.19 -5.89 4.50
CA ARG A 139 12.23 -5.56 5.48
C ARG A 139 12.42 -4.06 5.65
N ARG A 140 12.47 -3.34 4.52
CA ARG A 140 12.57 -1.88 4.49
C ARG A 140 11.39 -1.25 5.22
N ASP A 141 10.17 -1.58 4.83
CA ASP A 141 8.95 -0.97 5.33
C ASP A 141 8.74 -1.24 6.83
N ARG A 142 9.17 -2.41 7.31
CA ARG A 142 9.18 -2.70 8.75
C ARG A 142 10.04 -1.73 9.54
N GLN A 143 11.17 -1.29 8.98
CA GLN A 143 12.08 -0.35 9.65
C GLN A 143 11.60 1.08 9.53
N GLU A 144 11.07 1.45 8.38
CA GLU A 144 10.70 2.83 8.07
C GLU A 144 9.41 3.27 8.77
N PHE A 145 8.34 2.47 8.74
CA PHE A 145 7.07 2.93 9.31
C PHE A 145 6.28 1.89 10.09
N GLN A 146 6.32 0.61 9.70
CA GLN A 146 5.39 -0.39 10.22
C GLN A 146 5.51 -0.61 11.73
N LYS A 147 6.74 -0.68 12.25
CA LYS A 147 6.98 -0.80 13.70
C LYS A 147 6.47 0.42 14.46
N ALA A 148 6.62 1.61 13.86
CA ALA A 148 6.13 2.85 14.43
C ALA A 148 4.60 2.88 14.48
N LEU A 149 3.92 2.51 13.39
CA LEU A 149 2.46 2.42 13.32
C LEU A 149 1.92 1.39 14.33
N ALA A 150 2.52 0.20 14.39
CA ALA A 150 2.16 -0.84 15.35
C ALA A 150 2.37 -0.39 16.80
N TRP A 151 3.47 0.31 17.09
CA TRP A 151 3.74 0.85 18.42
C TRP A 151 2.67 1.88 18.81
N TYR A 152 2.35 2.84 17.93
CA TYR A 152 1.34 3.86 18.20
C TYR A 152 -0.02 3.23 18.50
N ARG A 153 -0.46 2.31 17.67
CA ARG A 153 -1.72 1.58 17.84
C ARG A 153 -1.76 0.88 19.19
N ASN A 154 -0.76 0.07 19.51
CA ASN A 154 -0.78 -0.74 20.73
C ASN A 154 -0.65 0.10 22.00
N THR A 155 0.18 1.13 21.99
CA THR A 155 0.49 1.93 23.18
C THR A 155 -0.53 3.03 23.41
N HIS A 156 -0.96 3.71 22.34
CA HIS A 156 -1.79 4.91 22.45
C HIS A 156 -3.27 4.63 22.24
N LEU A 157 -3.64 3.74 21.32
CA LEU A 157 -5.06 3.46 21.04
C LEU A 157 -5.62 2.37 21.96
N GLU A 158 -4.90 1.28 22.20
CA GLU A 158 -5.41 0.16 23.00
C GLU A 158 -5.09 0.27 24.50
N HIS A 159 -3.89 0.67 24.83
CA HIS A 159 -3.40 0.71 26.20
C HIS A 159 -3.10 2.16 26.62
N ARG A 160 -4.13 2.98 26.80
CA ARG A 160 -3.97 4.32 27.36
C ARG A 160 -3.49 4.22 28.81
N THR A 161 -2.20 4.02 28.99
CA THR A 161 -1.53 4.20 30.28
C THR A 161 -1.40 5.70 30.55
N GLY A 162 -1.77 6.16 31.74
CA GLY A 162 -2.03 7.56 32.07
C GLY A 162 -0.88 8.55 31.95
N ASP A 163 0.35 8.12 31.67
CA ASP A 163 1.48 9.02 31.43
C ASP A 163 1.68 9.25 29.92
N PRO A 164 1.75 10.50 29.46
CA PRO A 164 1.99 10.82 28.06
C PRO A 164 3.42 10.40 27.67
N ASP A 165 3.54 9.31 26.88
CA ASP A 165 4.81 8.94 26.27
C ASP A 165 5.26 10.08 25.33
N PRO A 166 6.46 10.68 25.53
CA PRO A 166 6.93 11.77 24.69
C PRO A 166 7.02 11.43 23.20
N ARG A 167 7.09 10.15 22.85
CA ARG A 167 7.03 9.68 21.45
C ARG A 167 5.69 9.97 20.79
N VAL A 168 4.59 10.02 21.55
CA VAL A 168 3.27 10.37 21.02
C VAL A 168 3.29 11.76 20.38
N ALA A 169 4.03 12.70 20.94
CA ALA A 169 4.14 14.04 20.40
C ALA A 169 4.74 14.07 18.97
N SER A 170 5.62 13.12 18.64
CA SER A 170 6.16 13.03 17.27
C SER A 170 5.12 12.53 16.26
N PHE A 171 4.14 11.72 16.69
CA PHE A 171 3.02 11.30 15.85
C PHE A 171 1.96 12.39 15.71
N HIS A 172 1.84 13.29 16.69
CA HIS A 172 0.87 14.38 16.69
C HIS A 172 1.41 15.64 15.98
N ARG A 173 2.06 15.43 14.83
CA ARG A 173 2.51 16.48 13.91
C ARG A 173 1.89 16.18 12.54
N LEU A 174 1.45 17.23 11.86
CA LEU A 174 0.78 17.08 10.56
C LEU A 174 1.70 16.45 9.51
N ASP A 175 2.96 16.94 9.43
CA ASP A 175 3.97 16.36 8.52
C ASP A 175 4.23 14.87 8.76
N SER A 176 4.26 14.46 10.02
CA SER A 176 4.43 13.03 10.37
C SER A 176 3.20 12.19 9.99
N ALA A 177 2.01 12.76 10.11
CA ALA A 177 0.77 12.11 9.73
C ALA A 177 0.64 11.96 8.21
N GLU A 178 1.01 12.99 7.45
CA GLU A 178 1.09 12.97 5.99
C GLU A 178 2.09 11.91 5.52
N THR A 179 3.31 11.92 6.05
CA THR A 179 4.34 10.91 5.74
C THR A 179 3.87 9.50 6.06
N MET A 180 3.21 9.28 7.20
CA MET A 180 2.70 7.95 7.56
C MET A 180 1.60 7.49 6.60
N PHE A 181 0.70 8.36 6.20
CA PHE A 181 -0.33 8.07 5.21
C PHE A 181 0.30 7.65 3.87
N GLU A 182 1.27 8.43 3.38
CA GLU A 182 1.98 8.15 2.14
C GLU A 182 2.73 6.82 2.20
N ASN A 183 3.45 6.54 3.28
CA ASN A 183 4.20 5.30 3.45
C ASN A 183 3.28 4.07 3.44
N VAL A 184 2.17 4.11 4.17
CA VAL A 184 1.19 3.00 4.22
C VAL A 184 0.60 2.75 2.84
N TRP A 185 0.21 3.81 2.15
CA TRP A 185 -0.39 3.74 0.85
C TRP A 185 0.61 3.23 -0.21
N GLN A 186 1.82 3.76 -0.22
CA GLN A 186 2.86 3.36 -1.17
C GLN A 186 3.30 1.91 -0.96
N ALA A 187 3.43 1.47 0.29
CA ALA A 187 3.76 0.07 0.59
C ALA A 187 2.74 -0.91 0.00
N MET A 188 1.45 -0.63 0.10
CA MET A 188 0.41 -1.49 -0.48
C MET A 188 0.51 -1.53 -2.01
N GLU A 189 0.75 -0.40 -2.66
CA GLU A 189 0.96 -0.33 -4.10
C GLU A 189 2.20 -1.11 -4.54
N ASP A 190 3.31 -0.93 -3.84
CA ASP A 190 4.58 -1.61 -4.11
C ASP A 190 4.45 -3.12 -3.94
N TYR A 191 3.77 -3.60 -2.90
CA TYR A 191 3.57 -5.04 -2.68
C TYR A 191 2.76 -5.69 -3.79
N VAL A 192 1.71 -5.02 -4.26
CA VAL A 192 0.93 -5.54 -5.39
C VAL A 192 1.75 -5.49 -6.67
N ALA A 193 2.47 -4.41 -6.94
CA ALA A 193 3.33 -4.30 -8.12
C ALA A 193 4.41 -5.39 -8.14
N MET A 194 5.11 -5.61 -7.02
CA MET A 194 6.13 -6.65 -6.92
C MET A 194 5.55 -8.06 -7.05
N TYR A 195 4.39 -8.32 -6.45
CA TYR A 195 3.68 -9.59 -6.64
C TYR A 195 3.29 -9.80 -8.10
N VAL A 196 2.84 -8.76 -8.77
CA VAL A 196 2.49 -8.78 -10.19
C VAL A 196 3.73 -9.07 -11.04
N VAL A 197 4.84 -8.38 -10.80
CA VAL A 197 6.11 -8.59 -11.53
C VAL A 197 6.57 -10.04 -11.42
N ALA A 198 6.50 -10.63 -10.22
CA ALA A 198 6.87 -12.02 -9.98
C ALA A 198 6.01 -13.04 -10.74
N ASN A 199 4.84 -12.64 -11.24
CA ASN A 199 3.88 -13.50 -11.94
C ASN A 199 3.62 -13.06 -13.40
N LEU A 200 4.38 -12.10 -13.93
CA LEU A 200 4.22 -11.64 -15.31
C LEU A 200 4.64 -12.71 -16.33
N PRO A 201 3.90 -12.83 -17.45
CA PRO A 201 4.39 -13.57 -18.59
C PRO A 201 5.71 -12.99 -19.12
N PRO A 202 6.64 -13.81 -19.65
CA PRO A 202 7.96 -13.34 -20.12
C PRO A 202 7.90 -12.24 -21.19
N ALA A 203 6.77 -12.10 -21.89
CA ALA A 203 6.56 -11.10 -22.92
C ALA A 203 6.14 -9.72 -22.36
N LEU A 204 5.89 -9.61 -21.06
CA LEU A 204 5.46 -8.37 -20.43
C LEU A 204 6.48 -7.90 -19.39
N GLN A 205 6.67 -6.61 -19.33
CA GLN A 205 7.43 -5.93 -18.28
C GLN A 205 6.57 -4.85 -17.65
N LEU A 206 6.70 -4.66 -16.36
CA LEU A 206 6.12 -3.55 -15.64
C LEU A 206 7.17 -2.43 -15.52
N GLU A 207 6.82 -1.24 -15.99
CA GLU A 207 7.65 -0.06 -15.85
C GLU A 207 6.98 0.97 -14.93
N GLU A 208 7.77 1.62 -14.09
CA GLU A 208 7.32 2.79 -13.35
C GLU A 208 7.32 4.02 -14.27
N ILE A 209 6.19 4.72 -14.34
CA ILE A 209 6.06 5.96 -15.09
C ILE A 209 6.76 7.07 -14.30
N PRO A 210 7.75 7.76 -14.88
CA PRO A 210 8.39 8.89 -14.21
C PRO A 210 7.36 9.93 -13.75
N GLU A 211 7.58 10.50 -12.58
CA GLU A 211 6.60 11.41 -11.95
C GLU A 211 6.20 12.59 -12.85
N ASN A 212 7.16 13.14 -13.61
CA ASN A 212 6.93 14.23 -14.54
C ASN A 212 6.19 13.81 -15.82
N GLU A 213 5.99 12.52 -16.07
CA GLU A 213 5.23 11.97 -17.20
C GLU A 213 3.82 11.51 -16.78
N ARG A 214 3.52 11.51 -15.49
CA ARG A 214 2.22 11.09 -14.98
C ARG A 214 1.14 12.12 -15.29
N ASP A 215 -0.04 11.63 -15.68
CA ASP A 215 -1.22 12.48 -15.85
C ASP A 215 -1.63 13.07 -14.49
N PRO A 216 -1.75 14.39 -14.34
CA PRO A 216 -2.13 15.01 -13.07
C PRO A 216 -3.56 14.69 -12.63
N ILE A 217 -4.43 14.27 -13.56
CA ILE A 217 -5.83 13.90 -13.27
C ILE A 217 -5.94 12.43 -12.93
N VAL A 218 -5.18 11.57 -13.63
CA VAL A 218 -5.14 10.13 -13.44
C VAL A 218 -3.68 9.69 -13.31
N PRO A 219 -3.05 9.92 -12.16
CA PRO A 219 -1.61 9.77 -11.97
C PRO A 219 -1.21 8.30 -11.83
N LYS A 220 -1.34 7.53 -12.91
CA LYS A 220 -0.87 6.14 -12.92
C LYS A 220 0.62 6.08 -12.65
N ARG A 221 1.02 5.15 -11.78
CA ARG A 221 2.40 4.94 -11.42
C ARG A 221 3.09 3.90 -12.30
N PHE A 222 2.35 2.93 -12.82
CA PHE A 222 2.89 1.82 -13.59
C PHE A 222 2.23 1.70 -14.96
N ARG A 223 3.01 1.18 -15.91
CA ARG A 223 2.53 0.77 -17.24
C ARG A 223 3.11 -0.58 -17.62
N PHE A 224 2.37 -1.35 -18.41
CA PHE A 224 2.88 -2.57 -19.03
C PHE A 224 3.57 -2.25 -20.35
N VAL A 225 4.73 -2.88 -20.56
CA VAL A 225 5.47 -2.82 -21.83
C VAL A 225 5.55 -4.22 -22.41
N LEU A 226 5.13 -4.37 -23.67
CA LEU A 226 5.23 -5.62 -24.38
C LEU A 226 6.67 -5.76 -24.91
N LEU A 227 7.40 -6.75 -24.39
CA LEU A 227 8.73 -7.07 -24.90
C LEU A 227 8.60 -7.76 -26.27
N GLN A 228 9.40 -7.31 -27.24
CA GLN A 228 9.46 -8.01 -28.52
C GLN A 228 10.09 -9.39 -28.30
N VAL A 229 9.30 -10.45 -28.47
CA VAL A 229 9.84 -11.80 -28.56
C VAL A 229 10.66 -11.85 -29.85
N PRO A 230 11.96 -12.18 -29.82
CA PRO A 230 12.72 -12.39 -31.04
C PRO A 230 11.99 -13.44 -31.88
N THR A 231 11.56 -13.09 -33.09
CA THR A 231 11.09 -14.08 -34.06
C THR A 231 12.26 -15.01 -34.34
N VAL A 232 12.16 -16.22 -33.86
CA VAL A 232 13.09 -17.29 -34.29
C VAL A 232 12.84 -17.40 -35.79
N SER A 233 13.77 -16.87 -36.61
CA SER A 233 13.77 -17.14 -38.03
C SER A 233 14.10 -18.61 -38.23
N GLU A 234 13.13 -19.38 -38.77
CA GLU A 234 13.29 -20.72 -39.24
C GLU A 234 14.38 -20.82 -40.32
#